data_177d305fe339da7e516f29e92746db15
#
_entry.id   177d305fe339da7e516f29e92746db15
#
_cell.length_a   1.000
_cell.length_b   1.000
_cell.length_c   1.000
_cell.angle_alpha   90.00
_cell.angle_beta   90.00
_cell.angle_gamma   90.00
#
_symmetry.space_group_name_H-M   'P 1'
#
loop_
_entity.id
_entity.type
_entity.pdbx_description
1 polymer ?
#
loop_
_entity_poly.entity_id
_entity_poly.type
_entity_poly.pdbx_seq_one_letter_code
_entity_poly.pdbx_strand_id
1 'polypeptide(L)'
;MFLGLSLSAVNYGINNLSMAPPTKPEWEITPVEEAAAGSVTVRFTGSTTLLFDDGETSWMTDGWFSRPTFIEIITQRVEPDLAAIGRGLKANEVDKLDAVIPLHSHYDHAMDAPEVARRTGATLFGSESTANIGRGWGLDEGRIEIFTHKKPIALGAFIITPIESKHFQFVDPDIAKTALDLPTIDGPLVPPAPITNYRVG
;
A
#
# COMPACT_ATOMS: atom_id res chain seq x y z
N MET A 1 30.18 8.78 30.18
CA MET A 1 29.21 7.82 30.73
C MET A 1 27.74 8.11 30.42
N PHE A 2 27.42 9.29 29.86
CA PHE A 2 26.05 9.68 29.52
C PHE A 2 25.56 9.25 28.12
N LEU A 3 26.45 8.97 27.17
CA LEU A 3 26.04 8.53 25.81
C LEU A 3 25.54 7.08 25.74
N GLY A 4 26.02 6.21 26.64
CA GLY A 4 25.61 4.80 26.65
C GLY A 4 24.20 4.56 27.15
N LEU A 5 23.73 5.41 28.08
CA LEU A 5 22.37 5.32 28.65
C LEU A 5 21.29 5.80 27.64
N SER A 6 21.63 6.77 26.79
CA SER A 6 20.70 7.27 25.77
C SER A 6 20.48 6.27 24.63
N LEU A 7 21.53 5.58 24.20
CA LEU A 7 21.45 4.54 23.16
C LEU A 7 20.69 3.31 23.63
N SER A 8 20.84 2.92 24.91
CA SER A 8 20.06 1.81 25.48
C SER A 8 18.57 2.15 25.65
N ALA A 9 18.24 3.38 26.03
CA ALA A 9 16.84 3.82 26.14
C ALA A 9 16.16 3.93 24.76
N VAL A 10 16.89 4.43 23.76
CA VAL A 10 16.40 4.49 22.37
C VAL A 10 16.21 3.08 21.82
N ASN A 11 17.18 2.19 22.04
CA ASN A 11 17.08 0.79 21.57
C ASN A 11 15.96 0.02 22.29
N TYR A 12 15.76 0.26 23.60
CA TYR A 12 14.64 -0.27 24.36
C TYR A 12 13.30 0.27 23.83
N GLY A 13 13.21 1.57 23.57
CA GLY A 13 12.04 2.20 22.98
C GLY A 13 11.70 1.61 21.58
N ILE A 14 12.70 1.51 20.70
CA ILE A 14 12.51 0.97 19.34
C ILE A 14 12.06 -0.50 19.38
N ASN A 15 12.63 -1.32 20.26
CA ASN A 15 12.30 -2.74 20.34
C ASN A 15 11.01 -3.04 21.13
N ASN A 16 10.52 -2.09 21.92
CA ASN A 16 9.31 -2.26 22.73
C ASN A 16 8.14 -1.38 22.32
N LEU A 17 8.34 -0.46 21.36
CA LEU A 17 7.27 0.21 20.64
C LEU A 17 6.68 -0.76 19.62
N SER A 18 6.03 -1.80 20.10
CA SER A 18 5.10 -2.54 19.25
C SER A 18 3.94 -1.61 18.94
N MET A 19 3.93 -1.05 17.73
CA MET A 19 2.80 -0.28 17.23
C MET A 19 1.63 -1.18 16.82
N ALA A 20 1.82 -2.50 16.90
CA ALA A 20 0.73 -3.44 16.67
C ALA A 20 -0.26 -3.33 17.84
N PRO A 21 -1.54 -3.06 17.58
CA PRO A 21 -2.55 -3.13 18.61
C PRO A 21 -2.56 -4.54 19.21
N PRO A 22 -2.85 -4.69 20.51
CA PRO A 22 -2.96 -6.01 21.12
C PRO A 22 -4.07 -6.77 20.38
N THR A 23 -3.73 -7.94 19.86
CA THR A 23 -4.74 -8.85 19.31
C THR A 23 -5.64 -9.32 20.44
N LYS A 24 -6.94 -9.22 20.25
CA LYS A 24 -7.93 -9.75 21.17
C LYS A 24 -8.60 -10.96 20.53
N PRO A 25 -8.85 -12.04 21.29
CA PRO A 25 -9.50 -13.24 20.73
C PRO A 25 -10.82 -12.95 20.02
N GLU A 26 -11.58 -11.94 20.52
CA GLU A 26 -12.84 -11.52 19.89
C GLU A 26 -12.68 -10.81 18.53
N TRP A 27 -11.44 -10.49 18.15
CA TRP A 27 -11.13 -9.91 16.84
C TRP A 27 -10.63 -10.96 15.84
N GLU A 28 -10.46 -12.19 16.28
CA GLU A 28 -10.13 -13.29 15.37
C GLU A 28 -11.35 -13.58 14.49
N ILE A 29 -11.19 -13.34 13.20
CA ILE A 29 -12.19 -13.74 12.21
C ILE A 29 -12.01 -15.24 12.00
N THR A 30 -13.06 -16.00 12.31
CA THR A 30 -13.06 -17.43 12.01
C THR A 30 -12.92 -17.61 10.49
N PRO A 31 -11.91 -18.38 10.03
CA PRO A 31 -11.78 -18.65 8.60
C PRO A 31 -13.09 -19.26 8.08
N VAL A 32 -13.57 -18.73 6.97
CA VAL A 32 -14.70 -19.35 6.24
C VAL A 32 -14.13 -20.58 5.54
N GLU A 33 -14.57 -21.75 5.91
CA GLU A 33 -14.06 -23.02 5.35
C GLU A 33 -14.38 -23.16 3.85
N GLU A 34 -15.55 -22.69 3.42
CA GLU A 34 -15.93 -22.57 2.00
C GLU A 34 -16.74 -21.30 1.77
N ALA A 35 -16.38 -20.52 0.76
CA ALA A 35 -17.17 -19.40 0.33
C ALA A 35 -18.43 -19.89 -0.39
N ALA A 36 -19.59 -19.38 -0.01
CA ALA A 36 -20.83 -19.71 -0.72
C ALA A 36 -20.78 -19.18 -2.17
N ALA A 37 -21.44 -19.87 -3.09
CA ALA A 37 -21.54 -19.39 -4.46
C ALA A 37 -22.13 -17.97 -4.51
N GLY A 38 -21.47 -17.06 -5.22
CA GLY A 38 -21.86 -15.65 -5.33
C GLY A 38 -21.46 -14.78 -4.11
N SER A 39 -20.67 -15.31 -3.19
CA SER A 39 -20.07 -14.51 -2.11
C SER A 39 -18.76 -13.84 -2.54
N VAL A 40 -18.37 -12.81 -1.82
CA VAL A 40 -17.04 -12.17 -1.95
C VAL A 40 -16.20 -12.55 -0.75
N THR A 41 -15.03 -13.11 -1.00
CA THR A 41 -14.02 -13.32 0.02
C THR A 41 -13.20 -12.04 0.16
N VAL A 42 -13.00 -11.58 1.41
CA VAL A 42 -12.14 -10.45 1.72
C VAL A 42 -11.05 -10.93 2.67
N ARG A 43 -9.80 -10.82 2.24
CA ARG A 43 -8.63 -11.23 3.04
C ARG A 43 -7.78 -10.02 3.39
N PHE A 44 -7.51 -9.83 4.68
CA PHE A 44 -6.54 -8.85 5.15
C PHE A 44 -5.13 -9.42 5.04
N THR A 45 -4.28 -8.79 4.25
CA THR A 45 -2.91 -9.27 3.98
C THR A 45 -1.83 -8.45 4.71
N GLY A 46 -2.27 -7.51 5.53
CA GLY A 46 -1.42 -6.66 6.38
C GLY A 46 -1.47 -5.18 6.01
N SER A 47 -1.25 -4.31 7.00
CA SER A 47 -1.44 -2.86 6.89
C SER A 47 -2.83 -2.50 6.38
N THR A 48 -2.91 -1.82 5.25
CA THR A 48 -4.16 -1.40 4.59
C THR A 48 -4.49 -2.27 3.38
N THR A 49 -3.70 -3.32 3.12
CA THR A 49 -3.88 -4.20 1.97
C THR A 49 -4.98 -5.22 2.21
N LEU A 50 -6.04 -5.13 1.40
CA LEU A 50 -7.16 -6.07 1.35
C LEU A 50 -7.19 -6.73 -0.02
N LEU A 51 -7.35 -8.05 -0.03
CA LEU A 51 -7.63 -8.84 -1.23
C LEU A 51 -9.13 -9.15 -1.28
N PHE A 52 -9.76 -8.81 -2.40
CA PHE A 52 -11.16 -9.12 -2.71
C PHE A 52 -11.21 -10.14 -3.82
N ASP A 53 -12.04 -11.17 -3.67
CA ASP A 53 -12.18 -12.25 -4.63
C ASP A 53 -13.62 -12.78 -4.63
N ASP A 54 -14.26 -12.85 -5.80
CA ASP A 54 -15.60 -13.44 -5.98
C ASP A 54 -15.55 -14.80 -6.70
N GLY A 55 -14.34 -15.33 -6.93
CA GLY A 55 -14.08 -16.58 -7.63
C GLY A 55 -13.83 -16.42 -9.12
N GLU A 56 -14.15 -15.26 -9.72
CA GLU A 56 -13.90 -14.93 -11.14
C GLU A 56 -13.00 -13.71 -11.30
N THR A 57 -13.19 -12.73 -10.42
CA THR A 57 -12.47 -11.45 -10.42
C THR A 57 -11.81 -11.25 -9.07
N SER A 58 -10.51 -10.97 -9.09
CA SER A 58 -9.75 -10.66 -7.88
C SER A 58 -9.01 -9.34 -8.00
N TRP A 59 -9.05 -8.54 -6.93
CA TRP A 59 -8.37 -7.26 -6.89
C TRP A 59 -7.89 -6.91 -5.47
N MET A 60 -6.95 -6.00 -5.38
CA MET A 60 -6.28 -5.70 -4.11
C MET A 60 -6.20 -4.18 -3.89
N THR A 61 -6.48 -3.74 -2.65
CA THR A 61 -6.10 -2.39 -2.25
C THR A 61 -4.60 -2.34 -1.94
N ASP A 62 -3.95 -1.22 -2.19
CA ASP A 62 -2.55 -0.89 -1.87
C ASP A 62 -1.51 -1.89 -2.40
N GLY A 63 -1.55 -3.14 -1.97
CA GLY A 63 -0.56 -4.15 -2.36
C GLY A 63 0.81 -3.96 -1.69
N TRP A 64 0.83 -3.38 -0.48
CA TRP A 64 2.07 -3.06 0.21
C TRP A 64 2.58 -4.22 1.07
N PHE A 65 3.65 -4.85 0.65
CA PHE A 65 4.33 -5.97 1.30
C PHE A 65 5.73 -5.64 1.83
N SER A 66 6.40 -4.63 1.25
CA SER A 66 7.63 -4.08 1.79
C SER A 66 7.37 -3.50 3.18
N ARG A 67 8.31 -3.67 4.08
CA ARG A 67 8.20 -3.19 5.47
C ARG A 67 9.53 -2.56 5.86
N PRO A 68 9.89 -1.40 5.28
CA PRO A 68 11.11 -0.73 5.63
C PRO A 68 11.12 -0.41 7.13
N THR A 69 12.25 -0.60 7.76
CA THR A 69 12.43 -0.24 9.16
C THR A 69 12.38 1.28 9.35
N PHE A 70 12.09 1.73 10.56
CA PHE A 70 12.07 3.17 10.86
C PHE A 70 13.41 3.86 10.50
N ILE A 71 14.54 3.17 10.69
CA ILE A 71 15.86 3.70 10.34
C ILE A 71 15.99 3.84 8.82
N GLU A 72 15.54 2.87 8.04
CA GLU A 72 15.54 2.96 6.57
C GLU A 72 14.67 4.12 6.09
N ILE A 73 13.49 4.30 6.70
CA ILE A 73 12.57 5.38 6.38
C ILE A 73 13.24 6.77 6.55
N ILE A 74 13.92 7.01 7.67
CA ILE A 74 14.50 8.33 7.99
C ILE A 74 15.88 8.58 7.41
N THR A 75 16.63 7.53 7.05
CA THR A 75 18.02 7.66 6.64
C THR A 75 18.29 7.26 5.19
N GLN A 76 17.39 6.52 4.56
CA GLN A 76 17.61 5.93 3.25
C GLN A 76 16.48 6.27 2.26
N ARG A 77 16.81 6.07 1.00
CA ARG A 77 15.84 6.03 -0.08
C ARG A 77 15.18 4.66 -0.07
N VAL A 78 13.85 4.63 -0.18
CA VAL A 78 13.07 3.39 -0.17
C VAL A 78 12.78 2.91 -1.58
N GLU A 79 12.68 1.60 -1.72
CA GLU A 79 12.31 0.91 -2.96
C GLU A 79 11.50 -0.36 -2.63
N PRO A 80 10.74 -0.90 -3.59
CA PRO A 80 10.04 -2.16 -3.43
C PRO A 80 10.97 -3.32 -3.07
N ASP A 81 10.70 -4.02 -1.96
CA ASP A 81 11.36 -5.29 -1.64
C ASP A 81 10.75 -6.44 -2.46
N LEU A 82 11.40 -6.78 -3.55
CA LEU A 82 10.96 -7.82 -4.48
C LEU A 82 10.77 -9.19 -3.82
N ALA A 83 11.56 -9.47 -2.79
CA ALA A 83 11.48 -10.73 -2.05
C ALA A 83 10.28 -10.72 -1.09
N ALA A 84 10.04 -9.60 -0.39
CA ALA A 84 8.87 -9.43 0.47
C ALA A 84 7.58 -9.50 -0.34
N ILE A 85 7.50 -8.80 -1.47
CA ILE A 85 6.36 -8.86 -2.39
C ILE A 85 6.11 -10.32 -2.84
N GLY A 86 7.15 -11.02 -3.28
CA GLY A 86 7.02 -12.42 -3.71
C GLY A 86 6.55 -13.35 -2.59
N ARG A 87 7.05 -13.18 -1.38
CA ARG A 87 6.58 -13.94 -0.21
C ARG A 87 5.13 -13.59 0.14
N GLY A 88 4.77 -12.31 0.11
CA GLY A 88 3.42 -11.86 0.42
C GLY A 88 2.38 -12.39 -0.56
N LEU A 89 2.63 -12.28 -1.86
CA LEU A 89 1.74 -12.85 -2.89
C LEU A 89 1.59 -14.37 -2.72
N LYS A 90 2.69 -15.09 -2.55
CA LYS A 90 2.66 -16.54 -2.36
C LYS A 90 1.92 -16.96 -1.09
N ALA A 91 2.14 -16.27 0.04
CA ALA A 91 1.49 -16.58 1.31
C ALA A 91 -0.02 -16.36 1.27
N ASN A 92 -0.49 -15.48 0.37
CA ASN A 92 -1.89 -15.19 0.16
C ASN A 92 -2.48 -15.92 -1.07
N GLU A 93 -1.72 -16.80 -1.70
CA GLU A 93 -2.14 -17.60 -2.87
C GLU A 93 -2.57 -16.73 -4.06
N VAL A 94 -1.88 -15.58 -4.24
CA VAL A 94 -2.17 -14.62 -5.30
C VAL A 94 -1.22 -14.85 -6.47
N ASP A 95 -1.72 -15.47 -7.51
CA ASP A 95 -1.01 -15.68 -8.79
C ASP A 95 -1.45 -14.64 -9.84
N LYS A 96 -2.72 -14.23 -9.81
CA LYS A 96 -3.31 -13.28 -10.74
C LYS A 96 -4.20 -12.28 -10.01
N LEU A 97 -4.21 -11.03 -10.47
CA LEU A 97 -5.17 -10.00 -10.08
C LEU A 97 -5.66 -9.26 -11.33
N ASP A 98 -6.88 -8.79 -11.28
CA ASP A 98 -7.44 -7.93 -12.31
C ASP A 98 -7.09 -6.45 -12.07
N ALA A 99 -7.00 -6.05 -10.79
CA ALA A 99 -6.60 -4.70 -10.42
C ALA A 99 -5.78 -4.64 -9.11
N VAL A 100 -4.90 -3.63 -9.03
CA VAL A 100 -4.29 -3.14 -7.79
C VAL A 100 -4.63 -1.67 -7.65
N ILE A 101 -5.16 -1.28 -6.49
CA ILE A 101 -5.78 0.03 -6.26
C ILE A 101 -5.23 0.65 -4.98
N PRO A 102 -4.10 1.39 -5.03
CA PRO A 102 -3.66 2.17 -3.89
C PRO A 102 -4.68 3.23 -3.49
N LEU A 103 -4.98 3.30 -2.20
CA LEU A 103 -5.95 4.25 -1.67
C LEU A 103 -5.44 5.69 -1.71
N HIS A 104 -4.11 5.87 -1.69
CA HIS A 104 -3.40 7.11 -1.97
C HIS A 104 -1.92 6.81 -2.27
N SER A 105 -1.12 7.82 -2.60
CA SER A 105 0.19 7.62 -3.22
C SER A 105 1.37 7.71 -2.26
N HIS A 106 1.16 7.65 -0.94
CA HIS A 106 2.26 7.49 0.00
C HIS A 106 2.98 6.15 -0.18
N TYR A 107 4.25 6.07 0.27
CA TYR A 107 5.10 4.90 0.06
C TYR A 107 4.51 3.62 0.68
N ASP A 108 3.85 3.73 1.82
CA ASP A 108 3.23 2.63 2.57
C ASP A 108 1.88 2.17 2.00
N HIS A 109 1.47 2.74 0.87
CA HIS A 109 0.32 2.34 0.07
C HIS A 109 0.71 2.00 -1.37
N ALA A 110 1.43 2.88 -2.05
CA ALA A 110 1.58 2.81 -3.50
C ALA A 110 2.96 2.31 -3.99
N MET A 111 3.99 2.25 -3.12
CA MET A 111 5.35 1.93 -3.55
C MET A 111 5.46 0.55 -4.22
N ASP A 112 4.83 -0.46 -3.65
CA ASP A 112 4.89 -1.84 -4.14
C ASP A 112 3.86 -2.14 -5.24
N ALA A 113 2.81 -1.35 -5.33
CA ALA A 113 1.66 -1.60 -6.20
C ALA A 113 2.02 -1.83 -7.67
N PRO A 114 2.97 -1.11 -8.30
CA PRO A 114 3.36 -1.38 -9.67
C PRO A 114 4.04 -2.74 -9.85
N GLU A 115 4.84 -3.17 -8.88
CA GLU A 115 5.47 -4.49 -8.93
C GLU A 115 4.47 -5.62 -8.70
N VAL A 116 3.52 -5.43 -7.78
CA VAL A 116 2.39 -6.35 -7.61
C VAL A 116 1.61 -6.44 -8.91
N ALA A 117 1.23 -5.32 -9.50
CA ALA A 117 0.56 -5.27 -10.79
C ALA A 117 1.37 -6.01 -11.87
N ARG A 118 2.68 -5.76 -11.96
CA ARG A 118 3.56 -6.41 -12.95
C ARG A 118 3.57 -7.93 -12.82
N ARG A 119 3.65 -8.45 -11.59
CA ARG A 119 3.72 -9.90 -11.31
C ARG A 119 2.40 -10.62 -11.56
N THR A 120 1.29 -9.98 -11.21
CA THR A 120 -0.04 -10.60 -11.24
C THR A 120 -0.80 -10.38 -12.53
N GLY A 121 -0.29 -9.54 -13.43
CA GLY A 121 -1.01 -9.18 -14.63
C GLY A 121 -2.05 -8.06 -14.44
N ALA A 122 -2.18 -7.50 -13.24
CA ALA A 122 -3.20 -6.51 -12.88
C ALA A 122 -3.04 -5.16 -13.62
N THR A 123 -4.15 -4.44 -13.75
CA THR A 123 -4.14 -3.01 -14.03
C THR A 123 -3.90 -2.24 -12.74
N LEU A 124 -3.01 -1.25 -12.76
CA LEU A 124 -2.80 -0.31 -11.68
C LEU A 124 -3.80 0.84 -11.82
N PHE A 125 -4.70 0.96 -10.87
CA PHE A 125 -5.63 2.09 -10.79
C PHE A 125 -5.22 3.06 -9.70
N GLY A 126 -5.46 4.36 -9.91
CA GLY A 126 -5.22 5.35 -8.86
C GLY A 126 -5.29 6.79 -9.35
N SER A 127 -4.70 7.69 -8.57
CA SER A 127 -4.52 9.09 -8.94
C SER A 127 -3.41 9.25 -10.00
N GLU A 128 -3.26 10.46 -10.55
CA GLU A 128 -2.11 10.78 -11.41
C GLU A 128 -0.77 10.53 -10.70
N SER A 129 -0.70 10.78 -9.39
CA SER A 129 0.48 10.48 -8.59
C SER A 129 0.79 8.99 -8.53
N THR A 130 -0.24 8.14 -8.36
CA THR A 130 -0.10 6.69 -8.43
C THR A 130 0.34 6.25 -9.82
N ALA A 131 -0.21 6.82 -10.87
CA ALA A 131 0.21 6.56 -12.25
C ALA A 131 1.69 6.89 -12.46
N ASN A 132 2.18 8.00 -11.90
CA ASN A 132 3.58 8.39 -11.99
C ASN A 132 4.53 7.49 -11.18
N ILE A 133 4.06 6.84 -10.11
CA ILE A 133 4.80 5.75 -9.45
C ILE A 133 4.87 4.54 -10.39
N GLY A 134 3.77 4.17 -11.03
CA GLY A 134 3.72 3.10 -12.03
C GLY A 134 4.68 3.31 -13.20
N ARG A 135 4.66 4.51 -13.79
CA ARG A 135 5.56 4.92 -14.87
C ARG A 135 7.03 4.88 -14.43
N GLY A 136 7.32 5.37 -13.23
CA GLY A 136 8.67 5.34 -12.66
C GLY A 136 9.21 3.94 -12.40
N TRP A 137 8.34 2.97 -12.12
CA TRP A 137 8.67 1.55 -12.02
C TRP A 137 8.83 0.87 -13.39
N GLY A 138 8.39 1.51 -14.46
CA GLY A 138 8.40 0.95 -15.80
C GLY A 138 7.22 0.02 -16.10
N LEU A 139 6.10 0.20 -15.41
CA LEU A 139 4.86 -0.47 -15.77
C LEU A 139 4.37 0.06 -17.14
N ASP A 140 3.87 -0.84 -17.99
CA ASP A 140 3.31 -0.47 -19.29
C ASP A 140 2.14 0.49 -19.14
N GLU A 141 2.10 1.56 -19.94
CA GLU A 141 1.06 2.60 -19.87
C GLU A 141 -0.34 2.01 -20.13
N GLY A 142 -0.45 0.98 -20.95
CA GLY A 142 -1.71 0.25 -21.19
C GLY A 142 -2.24 -0.51 -19.98
N ARG A 143 -1.48 -0.51 -18.88
CA ARG A 143 -1.84 -1.15 -17.60
C ARG A 143 -1.95 -0.14 -16.45
N ILE A 144 -2.04 1.14 -16.77
CA ILE A 144 -2.21 2.24 -15.81
C ILE A 144 -3.51 2.95 -16.15
N GLU A 145 -4.41 3.04 -15.17
CA GLU A 145 -5.70 3.70 -15.30
C GLU A 145 -5.87 4.76 -14.21
N ILE A 146 -6.25 5.97 -14.61
CA ILE A 146 -6.42 7.10 -13.69
C ILE A 146 -7.89 7.23 -13.29
N PHE A 147 -8.14 7.27 -12.00
CA PHE A 147 -9.47 7.47 -11.46
C PHE A 147 -10.04 8.86 -11.76
N THR A 148 -11.33 8.89 -11.97
CA THR A 148 -12.11 10.13 -11.94
C THR A 148 -13.06 10.09 -10.74
N HIS A 149 -13.05 11.12 -9.92
CA HIS A 149 -13.93 11.23 -8.75
C HIS A 149 -15.38 10.94 -9.10
N LYS A 150 -16.02 10.06 -8.32
CA LYS A 150 -17.42 9.60 -8.48
C LYS A 150 -17.75 8.93 -9.82
N LYS A 151 -16.77 8.62 -10.66
CA LYS A 151 -17.01 7.87 -11.89
C LYS A 151 -16.81 6.38 -11.61
N PRO A 152 -17.87 5.57 -11.60
CA PRO A 152 -17.75 4.13 -11.36
C PRO A 152 -16.95 3.45 -12.47
N ILE A 153 -16.19 2.44 -12.08
CA ILE A 153 -15.54 1.49 -12.99
C ILE A 153 -16.11 0.09 -12.72
N ALA A 154 -16.34 -0.66 -13.77
CA ALA A 154 -16.72 -2.06 -13.68
C ALA A 154 -15.44 -2.93 -13.71
N LEU A 155 -15.35 -3.86 -12.75
CA LEU A 155 -14.27 -4.83 -12.67
C LEU A 155 -14.91 -6.20 -12.39
N GLY A 156 -15.15 -6.98 -13.44
CA GLY A 156 -15.99 -8.17 -13.34
C GLY A 156 -17.37 -7.85 -12.80
N ALA A 157 -17.79 -8.52 -11.72
CA ALA A 157 -19.04 -8.23 -11.02
C ALA A 157 -18.94 -7.05 -10.04
N PHE A 158 -17.74 -6.53 -9.76
CA PHE A 158 -17.56 -5.38 -8.89
C PHE A 158 -17.82 -4.06 -9.62
N ILE A 159 -18.43 -3.12 -8.90
CA ILE A 159 -18.52 -1.71 -9.31
C ILE A 159 -17.76 -0.89 -8.27
N ILE A 160 -16.62 -0.34 -8.67
CA ILE A 160 -15.74 0.43 -7.80
C ILE A 160 -15.95 1.92 -8.10
N THR A 161 -16.31 2.68 -7.08
CA THR A 161 -16.51 4.13 -7.20
C THR A 161 -15.45 4.85 -6.39
N PRO A 162 -14.47 5.51 -7.03
CA PRO A 162 -13.48 6.30 -6.34
C PRO A 162 -14.11 7.57 -5.75
N ILE A 163 -13.87 7.79 -4.47
CA ILE A 163 -14.34 8.97 -3.75
C ILE A 163 -13.12 9.70 -3.21
N GLU A 164 -12.93 10.95 -3.68
CA GLU A 164 -11.89 11.81 -3.13
C GLU A 164 -12.14 12.04 -1.64
N SER A 165 -11.11 11.87 -0.84
CA SER A 165 -11.13 12.12 0.59
C SER A 165 -9.91 12.95 0.99
N LYS A 166 -9.97 13.54 2.17
CA LYS A 166 -8.84 14.26 2.74
C LYS A 166 -8.02 13.30 3.60
N HIS A 167 -6.71 13.37 3.44
CA HIS A 167 -5.80 12.69 4.36
C HIS A 167 -6.01 13.24 5.78
N PHE A 168 -5.86 12.38 6.80
CA PHE A 168 -5.91 12.86 8.19
C PHE A 168 -4.82 13.92 8.42
N GLN A 169 -5.11 14.89 9.27
CA GLN A 169 -4.15 15.93 9.60
C GLN A 169 -3.27 15.47 10.77
N PHE A 170 -1.96 15.61 10.59
CA PHE A 170 -1.02 15.42 11.69
C PHE A 170 -1.18 16.55 12.70
N VAL A 171 -1.07 16.20 13.99
CA VAL A 171 -1.10 17.19 15.08
C VAL A 171 0.12 18.11 15.04
N ASP A 172 1.27 17.56 14.60
CA ASP A 172 2.51 18.31 14.43
C ASP A 172 2.47 19.06 13.08
N PRO A 173 2.55 20.41 13.10
CA PRO A 173 2.45 21.22 11.88
C PRO A 173 3.65 21.03 10.93
N ASP A 174 4.84 20.67 11.44
CA ASP A 174 6.02 20.45 10.60
C ASP A 174 5.92 19.12 9.86
N ILE A 175 5.38 18.08 10.52
CA ILE A 175 5.06 16.80 9.87
C ILE A 175 3.94 17.00 8.85
N ALA A 176 2.88 17.72 9.21
CA ALA A 176 1.78 18.03 8.30
C ALA A 176 2.29 18.72 7.04
N LYS A 177 3.14 19.73 7.19
CA LYS A 177 3.74 20.45 6.08
C LYS A 177 4.56 19.52 5.18
N THR A 178 5.42 18.69 5.75
CA THR A 178 6.29 17.79 4.98
C THR A 178 5.50 16.71 4.24
N ALA A 179 4.45 16.18 4.88
CA ALA A 179 3.65 15.08 4.32
C ALA A 179 2.54 15.53 3.37
N LEU A 180 2.00 16.75 3.53
CA LEU A 180 0.76 17.17 2.88
C LEU A 180 0.89 18.41 1.96
N ASP A 181 1.94 19.24 2.10
CA ASP A 181 2.06 20.52 1.37
C ASP A 181 2.35 20.36 -0.13
N LEU A 182 2.75 19.18 -0.56
CA LEU A 182 2.98 18.87 -1.98
C LEU A 182 2.14 17.65 -2.34
N PRO A 183 0.86 17.86 -2.69
CA PRO A 183 -0.11 16.77 -2.80
C PRO A 183 0.10 15.88 -4.03
N THR A 184 0.87 16.32 -5.04
CA THR A 184 1.02 15.62 -6.31
C THR A 184 2.45 15.16 -6.59
N ILE A 185 2.57 14.07 -7.33
CA ILE A 185 3.81 13.59 -7.96
C ILE A 185 3.70 13.94 -9.44
N ASP A 186 4.45 14.97 -9.88
CA ASP A 186 4.25 15.62 -11.18
C ASP A 186 4.93 14.90 -12.36
N GLY A 187 5.61 13.79 -12.13
CA GLY A 187 6.28 12.99 -13.17
C GLY A 187 6.72 11.62 -12.66
N PRO A 188 7.27 10.77 -13.53
CA PRO A 188 7.67 9.40 -13.17
C PRO A 188 8.56 9.36 -11.94
N LEU A 189 8.12 8.69 -10.88
CA LEU A 189 8.89 8.51 -9.65
C LEU A 189 9.69 7.22 -9.70
N VAL A 190 10.99 7.36 -9.96
CA VAL A 190 11.92 6.24 -10.10
C VAL A 190 12.52 5.87 -8.74
N PRO A 191 12.26 4.68 -8.19
CA PRO A 191 12.93 4.21 -6.98
C PRO A 191 14.39 3.76 -7.28
N PRO A 192 15.29 3.77 -6.25
CA PRO A 192 14.99 4.15 -4.87
C PRO A 192 14.80 5.66 -4.71
N ALA A 193 13.80 6.07 -3.93
CA ALA A 193 13.47 7.47 -3.71
C ALA A 193 13.25 7.78 -2.21
N PRO A 194 13.48 9.03 -1.76
CA PRO A 194 13.09 9.43 -0.42
C PRO A 194 11.59 9.24 -0.20
N ILE A 195 11.18 8.90 1.03
CA ILE A 195 9.76 8.75 1.36
C ILE A 195 8.95 10.02 1.06
N THR A 196 9.58 11.19 1.21
CA THR A 196 8.97 12.50 0.95
C THR A 196 8.63 12.75 -0.52
N ASN A 197 9.12 11.91 -1.44
CA ASN A 197 8.75 11.97 -2.84
C ASN A 197 7.44 11.20 -3.12
N TYR A 198 7.04 10.30 -2.23
CA TYR A 198 5.74 9.62 -2.28
C TYR A 198 4.71 10.52 -1.57
N ARG A 199 3.87 11.20 -2.33
CA ARG A 199 2.96 12.23 -1.88
C ARG A 199 1.52 11.74 -1.91
N VAL A 200 0.62 12.43 -1.21
CA VAL A 200 -0.78 12.00 -1.06
C VAL A 200 -1.45 11.66 -2.40
N GLY A 201 -1.35 12.51 -3.38
CA GLY A 201 -1.85 12.28 -4.76
C GLY A 201 -3.33 12.56 -4.92
#